data_2acd2e0ddb5875b71c12122dcf9ed473
#
_entry.id   2acd2e0ddb5875b71c12122dcf9ed473
#
_cell.length_a   1.000
_cell.length_b   1.000
_cell.length_c   1.000
_cell.angle_alpha   90.00
_cell.angle_beta   90.00
_cell.angle_gamma   90.00
#
_symmetry.space_group_name_H-M   'P 1'
#
loop_
_entity.id
_entity.type
_entity.pdbx_description
1 polymer ?
#
loop_
_entity_poly.entity_id
_entity_poly.type
_entity_poly.pdbx_seq_one_letter_code
_entity_poly.pdbx_strand_id
1 'polypeptide(L)'
;GVRNTGDVAKMNNGEDREPSGESIDEAARKIEDTLHIAVPEFYYIPAGMKYNDFVMITEAQIAWLEYDYNGHIIYLQFAANEKDLSQGSWKDKEKVQIKTLDEVIEVEMGTISENKEENYYAQWKYKDAYYELSGQIEREELIKILNEMQYNL
;
A
#
# COMPACT_ATOMS: atom_id res chain seq x y z
N GLY A 1 -12.07 1.69 -0.89
CA GLY A 1 -12.01 1.65 -0.49
C GLY A 1 -11.93 1.25 -0.35
N VAL A 2 -11.90 0.97 -0.51
CA VAL A 2 -11.67 0.74 -0.18
C VAL A 2 -11.58 0.08 -0.05
N ARG A 3 -11.80 -0.45 -0.23
CA ARG A 3 -11.58 -0.87 0.02
C ARG A 3 -12.04 -1.45 0.29
N ASN A 4 -12.37 -1.97 0.30
CA ASN A 4 -12.63 -2.19 0.82
C ASN A 4 -12.71 -2.72 1.19
N THR A 5 -12.82 -3.35 1.26
CA THR A 5 -12.92 -3.54 1.91
C THR A 5 -13.43 -3.60 2.25
N GLY A 6 -13.89 -4.22 2.13
CA GLY A 6 -14.35 -3.98 2.65
C GLY A 6 -14.50 -3.71 3.05
N ASP A 7 -14.65 -3.98 3.22
CA ASP A 7 -14.43 -3.38 3.76
C ASP A 7 -13.99 -2.58 4.03
N VAL A 8 -13.61 -2.58 3.81
CA VAL A 8 -13.20 -1.66 4.19
C VAL A 8 -13.50 -0.69 3.99
N ALA A 9 -13.92 -1.00 3.91
CA ALA A 9 -14.09 -0.12 3.79
C ALA A 9 -14.23 0.55 3.38
N LYS A 10 -14.61 0.39 3.10
CA LYS A 10 -14.43 1.15 2.77
C LYS A 10 -14.08 1.82 3.10
N MET A 11 -13.67 1.65 2.86
CA MET A 11 -13.39 2.27 3.35
C MET A 11 -13.67 3.44 3.48
N ASN A 12 -14.17 3.71 3.64
CA ASN A 12 -14.41 4.80 3.75
C ASN A 12 -14.38 5.72 4.40
N ASN A 13 -14.49 5.82 4.55
CA ASN A 13 -14.60 6.66 5.56
C ASN A 13 -13.51 7.55 5.94
N GLY A 14 -12.43 7.72 5.15
CA GLY A 14 -11.28 8.53 5.36
C GLY A 14 -11.61 9.99 5.45
N GLU A 15 -12.62 10.45 4.76
CA GLU A 15 -12.92 11.88 4.73
C GLU A 15 -13.56 12.40 6.00
N ASP A 16 -14.13 11.51 6.82
CA ASP A 16 -14.71 11.91 8.10
C ASP A 16 -13.72 11.77 9.24
N ARG A 17 -12.56 11.25 8.97
CA ARG A 17 -11.55 10.96 9.96
C ARG A 17 -10.62 12.15 10.14
N GLU A 18 -10.34 12.48 11.38
CA GLU A 18 -9.33 13.51 11.66
C GLU A 18 -7.96 13.02 11.25
N PRO A 19 -7.14 13.84 10.61
CA PRO A 19 -5.77 13.46 10.30
C PRO A 19 -5.01 13.12 11.57
N SER A 20 -4.14 12.14 11.50
CA SER A 20 -3.35 11.71 12.66
C SER A 20 -2.32 12.76 13.07
N GLY A 21 -1.86 13.56 12.13
CA GLY A 21 -0.81 14.54 12.38
C GLY A 21 0.58 13.95 12.50
N GLU A 22 0.73 12.65 12.29
CA GLU A 22 2.00 11.98 12.44
C GLU A 22 2.80 12.01 11.16
N SER A 23 4.12 12.10 11.29
CA SER A 23 5.00 11.98 10.13
C SER A 23 4.99 10.52 9.65
N ILE A 24 5.51 10.29 8.46
CA ILE A 24 5.60 8.93 7.93
C ILE A 24 6.50 8.06 8.82
N ASP A 25 7.56 8.63 9.38
CA ASP A 25 8.46 7.88 10.27
C ASP A 25 7.77 7.49 11.57
N GLU A 26 6.97 8.37 12.12
CA GLU A 26 6.19 8.08 13.33
C GLU A 26 5.13 7.03 13.04
N ALA A 27 4.44 7.15 11.90
CA ALA A 27 3.42 6.18 11.51
C ALA A 27 4.04 4.80 11.33
N ALA A 28 5.19 4.72 10.63
CA ALA A 28 5.88 3.46 10.43
C ALA A 28 6.25 2.81 11.74
N ARG A 29 6.77 3.61 12.67
CA ARG A 29 7.19 3.09 13.97
C ARG A 29 6.00 2.54 14.76
N LYS A 30 4.87 3.26 14.73
CA LYS A 30 3.66 2.78 15.41
C LYS A 30 3.16 1.46 14.84
N ILE A 31 3.18 1.34 13.52
CA ILE A 31 2.74 0.12 12.86
C ILE A 31 3.66 -1.03 13.22
N GLU A 32 4.97 -0.80 13.16
CA GLU A 32 5.96 -1.84 13.49
C GLU A 32 5.84 -2.29 14.94
N ASP A 33 5.71 -1.33 15.85
CA ASP A 33 5.64 -1.65 17.27
C ASP A 33 4.35 -2.36 17.64
N THR A 34 3.24 -2.03 16.99
CA THR A 34 1.94 -2.55 17.35
C THR A 34 1.61 -3.85 16.62
N LEU A 35 1.88 -3.90 15.32
CA LEU A 35 1.52 -5.07 14.49
C LEU A 35 2.68 -6.02 14.27
N HIS A 36 3.89 -5.61 14.61
CA HIS A 36 5.12 -6.40 14.40
C HIS A 36 5.31 -6.75 12.93
N ILE A 37 4.98 -5.80 12.08
CA ILE A 37 5.11 -5.90 10.62
C ILE A 37 6.17 -4.89 10.20
N ALA A 38 7.14 -5.31 9.39
CA ALA A 38 8.15 -4.40 8.87
C ALA A 38 7.50 -3.44 7.89
N VAL A 39 7.75 -2.14 8.04
CA VAL A 39 7.22 -1.13 7.13
C VAL A 39 8.33 -0.73 6.16
N PRO A 40 8.10 -0.88 4.85
CA PRO A 40 9.12 -0.50 3.89
C PRO A 40 9.23 1.02 3.78
N GLU A 41 10.44 1.46 3.52
CA GLU A 41 10.72 2.86 3.23
C GLU A 41 11.01 2.98 1.74
N PHE A 42 10.41 3.98 1.09
CA PHE A 42 10.61 4.23 -0.33
C PHE A 42 11.61 5.37 -0.49
N TYR A 43 12.69 5.10 -1.20
CA TYR A 43 13.71 6.13 -1.49
C TYR A 43 13.43 6.82 -2.82
N TYR A 44 12.41 6.42 -3.52
CA TYR A 44 11.88 7.09 -4.69
C TYR A 44 10.36 7.12 -4.61
N ILE A 45 9.77 8.27 -4.82
CA ILE A 45 8.34 8.38 -5.11
C ILE A 45 8.19 9.39 -6.25
N PRO A 46 7.15 9.24 -7.10
CA PRO A 46 6.99 10.15 -8.25
C PRO A 46 6.80 11.59 -7.82
N ALA A 47 7.19 12.50 -8.70
CA ALA A 47 6.93 13.92 -8.49
C ALA A 47 5.44 14.12 -8.27
N GLY A 48 5.07 14.92 -7.29
CA GLY A 48 3.67 15.17 -6.98
C GLY A 48 3.04 14.15 -6.04
N MET A 49 3.76 13.11 -5.66
CA MET A 49 3.28 12.15 -4.69
C MET A 49 3.86 12.49 -3.33
N LYS A 50 3.02 12.48 -2.29
CA LYS A 50 3.50 12.75 -0.94
C LYS A 50 2.65 12.03 0.09
N TYR A 51 3.28 11.67 1.20
CA TYR A 51 2.59 11.05 2.32
C TYR A 51 1.54 12.01 2.88
N ASN A 52 0.38 11.47 3.22
CA ASN A 52 -0.71 12.24 3.77
C ASN A 52 -1.08 11.79 5.19
N ASP A 53 -1.40 10.52 5.36
CA ASP A 53 -1.88 10.04 6.65
C ASP A 53 -1.77 8.52 6.72
N PHE A 54 -2.11 7.94 7.88
CA PHE A 54 -2.15 6.49 8.03
C PHE A 54 -3.35 6.07 8.86
N VAL A 55 -3.72 4.80 8.71
CA VAL A 55 -4.78 4.17 9.49
C VAL A 55 -4.26 2.84 10.00
N MET A 56 -4.59 2.49 11.24
CA MET A 56 -4.22 1.22 11.82
C MET A 56 -5.43 0.64 12.53
N ILE A 57 -5.75 -0.62 12.22
CA ILE A 57 -6.85 -1.34 12.84
C ILE A 57 -6.25 -2.53 13.56
N THR A 58 -5.97 -2.35 14.84
CA THR A 58 -5.21 -3.30 15.63
C THR A 58 -5.89 -4.66 15.71
N GLU A 59 -7.21 -4.67 15.92
CA GLU A 59 -7.96 -5.92 16.05
C GLU A 59 -7.87 -6.78 14.80
N ALA A 60 -7.82 -6.14 13.63
CA ALA A 60 -7.74 -6.85 12.36
C ALA A 60 -6.30 -7.11 11.92
N GLN A 61 -5.33 -6.54 12.62
CA GLN A 61 -3.91 -6.66 12.28
C GLN A 61 -3.63 -6.14 10.89
N ILE A 62 -4.25 -5.00 10.55
CA ILE A 62 -4.02 -4.33 9.28
C ILE A 62 -3.74 -2.86 9.51
N ALA A 63 -3.04 -2.27 8.56
CA ALA A 63 -2.77 -0.83 8.55
C ALA A 63 -2.49 -0.40 7.13
N TRP A 64 -2.59 0.89 6.87
CA TRP A 64 -2.17 1.40 5.57
C TRP A 64 -1.68 2.83 5.70
N LEU A 65 -0.78 3.21 4.77
CA LEU A 65 -0.34 4.57 4.58
C LEU A 65 -1.08 5.14 3.37
N GLU A 66 -1.45 6.41 3.45
CA GLU A 66 -2.15 7.11 2.37
C GLU A 66 -1.24 8.18 1.80
N TYR A 67 -1.06 8.14 0.49
CA TYR A 67 -0.28 9.13 -0.23
C TYR A 67 -1.20 9.87 -1.19
N ASP A 68 -0.94 11.16 -1.34
CA ASP A 68 -1.62 11.99 -2.33
C ASP A 68 -0.81 11.97 -3.61
N TYR A 69 -1.47 11.71 -4.74
CA TYR A 69 -0.80 11.72 -6.04
C TYR A 69 -1.77 12.25 -7.08
N ASN A 70 -1.52 13.48 -7.55
CA ASN A 70 -2.36 14.14 -8.56
C ASN A 70 -3.85 14.13 -8.20
N GLY A 71 -4.16 14.37 -6.94
CA GLY A 71 -5.54 14.41 -6.48
C GLY A 71 -6.16 13.06 -6.17
N HIS A 72 -5.40 11.99 -6.29
CA HIS A 72 -5.88 10.64 -5.98
C HIS A 72 -5.10 10.09 -4.80
N ILE A 73 -5.68 9.11 -4.12
CA ILE A 73 -5.02 8.49 -2.98
C ILE A 73 -4.41 7.17 -3.42
N ILE A 74 -3.13 7.02 -3.10
CA ILE A 74 -2.39 5.77 -3.30
C ILE A 74 -2.25 5.15 -1.93
N TYR A 75 -2.54 3.86 -1.82
CA TYR A 75 -2.51 3.14 -0.55
C TYR A 75 -1.34 2.17 -0.50
N LEU A 76 -0.60 2.19 0.60
CA LEU A 76 0.34 1.12 0.91
C LEU A 76 -0.26 0.38 2.09
N GLN A 77 -0.78 -0.81 1.85
CA GLN A 77 -1.53 -1.60 2.81
C GLN A 77 -0.69 -2.73 3.35
N PHE A 78 -0.82 -3.00 4.64
CA PHE A 78 -0.10 -4.05 5.35
C PHE A 78 -1.09 -4.97 6.05
N ALA A 79 -0.86 -6.27 5.97
CA ALA A 79 -1.72 -7.22 6.67
C ALA A 79 -0.89 -8.41 7.15
N ALA A 80 -1.26 -8.94 8.31
CA ALA A 80 -0.67 -10.17 8.81
C ALA A 80 -1.25 -11.38 8.07
N ASN A 81 -2.33 -11.19 7.35
CA ASN A 81 -3.05 -12.26 6.69
C ASN A 81 -3.41 -11.83 5.27
N GLU A 82 -3.11 -12.65 4.30
CA GLU A 82 -3.37 -12.33 2.89
C GLU A 82 -4.84 -12.01 2.62
N LYS A 83 -5.76 -12.65 3.33
CA LYS A 83 -7.19 -12.41 3.14
C LYS A 83 -7.60 -10.99 3.42
N ASP A 84 -6.82 -10.26 4.20
CA ASP A 84 -7.16 -8.91 4.59
C ASP A 84 -6.73 -7.86 3.58
N LEU A 85 -6.03 -8.27 2.53
CA LEU A 85 -5.73 -7.38 1.43
C LEU A 85 -6.93 -7.32 0.48
N SER A 86 -6.98 -6.27 -0.33
CA SER A 86 -8.02 -6.13 -1.35
C SER A 86 -8.08 -7.35 -2.24
N GLN A 87 -9.29 -7.87 -2.45
CA GLN A 87 -9.50 -9.05 -3.28
C GLN A 87 -10.47 -8.74 -4.43
N GLY A 88 -10.38 -7.56 -4.99
CA GLY A 88 -11.32 -7.14 -6.02
C GLY A 88 -11.19 -7.89 -7.34
N SER A 89 -12.00 -7.47 -8.32
CA SER A 89 -11.99 -8.06 -9.66
C SER A 89 -10.79 -7.56 -10.43
N TRP A 90 -9.67 -8.21 -10.23
CA TRP A 90 -8.40 -7.79 -10.80
C TRP A 90 -8.19 -8.42 -12.16
N LYS A 91 -7.66 -7.63 -13.07
CA LYS A 91 -7.43 -8.05 -14.45
C LYS A 91 -5.96 -7.96 -14.79
N ASP A 92 -5.59 -8.66 -15.86
CA ASP A 92 -4.24 -8.59 -16.41
C ASP A 92 -3.17 -8.88 -15.39
N LYS A 93 -3.45 -9.88 -14.55
CA LYS A 93 -2.51 -10.28 -13.50
C LYS A 93 -1.23 -10.85 -14.11
N GLU A 94 -0.11 -10.42 -13.56
CA GLU A 94 1.19 -10.93 -13.98
C GLU A 94 2.08 -11.05 -12.76
N LYS A 95 3.05 -11.94 -12.82
CA LYS A 95 4.07 -12.06 -11.77
C LYS A 95 5.36 -11.51 -12.32
N VAL A 96 5.95 -10.57 -11.58
CA VAL A 96 7.13 -9.85 -12.01
C VAL A 96 8.20 -9.99 -10.94
N GLN A 97 9.43 -10.25 -11.38
CA GLN A 97 10.57 -10.23 -10.47
C GLN A 97 11.07 -8.80 -10.39
N ILE A 98 11.07 -8.23 -9.19
CA ILE A 98 11.49 -6.85 -9.00
C ILE A 98 12.68 -6.81 -8.06
N LYS A 99 13.74 -6.12 -8.49
CA LYS A 99 14.89 -5.91 -7.65
C LYS A 99 14.66 -4.67 -6.80
N THR A 100 14.63 -4.86 -5.48
CA THR A 100 14.56 -3.76 -4.53
C THR A 100 15.99 -3.38 -4.14
N LEU A 101 16.15 -2.51 -3.16
CA LEU A 101 17.49 -2.15 -2.68
C LEU A 101 18.18 -3.30 -1.97
N ASP A 102 17.41 -4.23 -1.40
CA ASP A 102 17.95 -5.34 -0.63
C ASP A 102 17.96 -6.68 -1.34
N GLU A 103 16.95 -6.95 -2.15
CA GLU A 103 16.72 -8.31 -2.64
C GLU A 103 15.86 -8.29 -3.89
N VAL A 104 15.69 -9.45 -4.50
CA VAL A 104 14.74 -9.63 -5.61
C VAL A 104 13.48 -10.25 -5.01
N ILE A 105 12.34 -9.65 -5.29
CA ILE A 105 11.06 -10.15 -4.80
C ILE A 105 10.14 -10.49 -5.96
N GLU A 106 9.22 -11.42 -5.72
CA GLU A 106 8.17 -11.73 -6.69
C GLU A 106 6.95 -10.88 -6.35
N VAL A 107 6.47 -10.14 -7.33
CA VAL A 107 5.36 -9.21 -7.14
C VAL A 107 4.24 -9.59 -8.10
N GLU A 108 3.03 -9.69 -7.59
CA GLU A 108 1.87 -9.82 -8.47
C GLU A 108 1.37 -8.43 -8.79
N MET A 109 1.21 -8.13 -10.08
CA MET A 109 0.72 -6.83 -10.53
C MET A 109 -0.49 -7.02 -11.43
N GLY A 110 -1.36 -6.03 -11.44
CA GLY A 110 -2.53 -6.08 -12.30
C GLY A 110 -3.29 -4.77 -12.22
N THR A 111 -4.51 -4.79 -12.76
CA THR A 111 -5.36 -3.60 -12.81
C THR A 111 -6.72 -3.89 -12.22
N ILE A 112 -7.33 -2.83 -11.70
CA ILE A 112 -8.72 -2.83 -11.26
C ILE A 112 -9.38 -1.63 -11.90
N SER A 113 -10.49 -1.84 -12.61
CA SER A 113 -11.24 -0.72 -13.18
C SER A 113 -12.35 -0.33 -12.22
N GLU A 114 -12.34 0.92 -11.79
CA GLU A 114 -13.33 1.46 -10.90
C GLU A 114 -13.81 2.80 -11.46
N ASN A 115 -15.11 2.96 -11.60
CA ASN A 115 -15.68 4.23 -12.08
C ASN A 115 -15.03 4.72 -13.36
N LYS A 116 -14.75 3.80 -14.28
CA LYS A 116 -14.11 4.09 -15.57
C LYS A 116 -12.66 4.54 -15.46
N GLU A 117 -12.09 4.46 -14.28
CA GLU A 117 -10.68 4.77 -14.07
C GLU A 117 -9.91 3.49 -13.78
N GLU A 118 -8.71 3.41 -14.31
CA GLU A 118 -7.90 2.23 -14.15
C GLU A 118 -6.91 2.43 -13.02
N ASN A 119 -6.97 1.54 -12.06
CA ASN A 119 -6.02 1.53 -10.94
C ASN A 119 -5.07 0.34 -11.11
N TYR A 120 -3.84 0.53 -10.73
CA TYR A 120 -2.86 -0.55 -10.72
C TYR A 120 -2.62 -0.98 -9.29
N TYR A 121 -2.23 -2.23 -9.13
CA TYR A 121 -1.82 -2.73 -7.82
C TYR A 121 -0.56 -3.56 -7.96
N ALA A 122 0.19 -3.64 -6.86
CA ALA A 122 1.32 -4.55 -6.71
C ALA A 122 1.20 -5.20 -5.34
N GLN A 123 1.28 -6.53 -5.29
CA GLN A 123 1.19 -7.28 -4.05
C GLN A 123 2.42 -8.16 -3.90
N TRP A 124 2.94 -8.22 -2.69
CA TRP A 124 4.08 -9.08 -2.39
C TRP A 124 4.04 -9.48 -0.92
N LYS A 125 4.91 -10.42 -0.57
CA LYS A 125 5.04 -10.92 0.78
C LYS A 125 6.45 -10.69 1.26
N TYR A 126 6.60 -10.34 2.53
CA TYR A 126 7.90 -10.23 3.17
C TYR A 126 7.78 -10.80 4.57
N LYS A 127 8.58 -11.85 4.85
CA LYS A 127 8.47 -12.60 6.11
C LYS A 127 7.03 -13.06 6.29
N ASP A 128 6.37 -12.69 7.38
CA ASP A 128 5.01 -13.15 7.67
C ASP A 128 3.96 -12.10 7.33
N ALA A 129 4.33 -11.06 6.61
CA ALA A 129 3.41 -9.98 6.29
C ALA A 129 3.15 -9.89 4.79
N TYR A 130 1.99 -9.34 4.47
CA TYR A 130 1.52 -9.16 3.09
C TYR A 130 1.35 -7.67 2.84
N TYR A 131 1.72 -7.25 1.64
CA TYR A 131 1.77 -5.84 1.26
C TYR A 131 1.05 -5.61 -0.04
N GLU A 132 0.39 -4.45 -0.15
CA GLU A 132 -0.21 -4.05 -1.42
C GLU A 132 -0.01 -2.55 -1.60
N LEU A 133 0.52 -2.16 -2.75
CA LEU A 133 0.63 -0.76 -3.16
C LEU A 133 -0.32 -0.59 -4.33
N SER A 134 -1.30 0.31 -4.20
CA SER A 134 -2.35 0.39 -5.21
C SER A 134 -2.96 1.78 -5.32
N GLY A 135 -3.51 2.06 -6.49
CA GLY A 135 -4.23 3.30 -6.75
C GLY A 135 -4.14 3.71 -8.20
N GLN A 136 -4.53 4.94 -8.45
CA GLN A 136 -4.47 5.51 -9.79
C GLN A 136 -3.06 6.04 -10.04
N ILE A 137 -2.19 5.12 -10.43
CA ILE A 137 -0.77 5.37 -10.64
C ILE A 137 -0.30 4.47 -11.77
N GLU A 138 0.65 4.92 -12.54
CA GLU A 138 1.16 4.18 -13.70
C GLU A 138 1.95 2.94 -13.25
N ARG A 139 1.86 1.89 -14.05
CA ARG A 139 2.59 0.64 -13.78
C ARG A 139 4.09 0.88 -13.61
N GLU A 140 4.66 1.69 -14.50
CA GLU A 140 6.10 1.99 -14.47
C GLU A 140 6.51 2.69 -13.18
N GLU A 141 5.64 3.55 -12.66
CA GLU A 141 5.93 4.24 -11.41
C GLU A 141 5.89 3.29 -10.22
N LEU A 142 4.94 2.36 -10.22
CA LEU A 142 4.91 1.32 -9.17
C LEU A 142 6.23 0.55 -9.15
N ILE A 143 6.71 0.16 -10.32
CA ILE A 143 7.95 -0.60 -10.42
C ILE A 143 9.13 0.23 -9.89
N LYS A 144 9.19 1.51 -10.26
CA LYS A 144 10.27 2.38 -9.79
C LYS A 144 10.24 2.55 -8.28
N ILE A 145 9.05 2.68 -7.69
CA ILE A 145 8.91 2.80 -6.24
C ILE A 145 9.49 1.54 -5.58
N LEU A 146 9.12 0.37 -6.09
CA LEU A 146 9.57 -0.89 -5.50
C LEU A 146 11.07 -1.13 -5.73
N ASN A 147 11.62 -0.63 -6.83
CA ASN A 147 13.07 -0.74 -7.08
C ASN A 147 13.88 -0.01 -6.01
N GLU A 148 13.31 1.02 -5.40
CA GLU A 148 14.01 1.85 -4.41
C GLU A 148 13.41 1.65 -3.03
N MET A 149 12.97 0.44 -2.73
CA MET A 149 12.35 0.09 -1.46
C MET A 149 13.34 -0.65 -0.57
N GLN A 150 13.28 -0.36 0.72
CA GLN A 150 14.09 -1.05 1.72
C GLN A 150 13.29 -1.12 3.02
N TYR A 151 13.43 -2.22 3.74
CA TYR A 151 12.77 -2.36 5.04
C TYR A 151 13.66 -1.82 6.16
N ASN A 152 13.04 -1.12 7.09
CA ASN A 152 13.74 -0.52 8.23
C ASN A 152 13.77 -1.48 9.41
N LEU A 153 14.64 -2.44 9.38
CA LEU A 153 14.73 -3.39 10.49
C LEU A 153 16.08 -3.31 11.16
#